data_78959cde969d37329c0cc2cf87f74ff8
#
_entry.id   78959cde969d37329c0cc2cf87f74ff8
#
_cell.length_a   1.000
_cell.length_b   1.000
_cell.length_c   1.000
_cell.angle_alpha   90.00
_cell.angle_beta   90.00
_cell.angle_gamma   90.00
#
_symmetry.space_group_name_H-M   'P 1'
#
loop_
_entity.id
_entity.type
_entity.pdbx_description
1 polymer ?
#
loop_
_entity_poly.entity_id
_entity_poly.type
_entity_poly.pdbx_seq_one_letter_code
_entity_poly.pdbx_strand_id
1 'polypeptide(L)'
;MDCFNYPLDTETLLRKKRRLRKELLAQNPHPLQKRIAILGGSTTNEVADQLGLFLLQYGIQAEFYQSEYGQYWQDAMFGTPELDGFHPDVIYIHTNWRNIINFPTTATPQAEIDAMLNAEYSRFEQMWQALEAKFHCPVIQNNFDRPNYRLMGNRDIWDPHGRSNYLSCLNQRFYAYAAAHENFYINDIDYLSADYGLTAWGDAFFWHMYKYAMCLDAIPSLANSVANIIKSLYGRNKKALVLDLDNTLWGGIVGDDGVDGIAIGPEVPEGQVYAEFQSYCKALQTIGVVLAVDSKNEEANALAGLNHPDSVLHPDDFVCIKANWEPKDQNLKAIAAELSLGADSFVFADDNPAERAIVAAQLPGVATPVLDGAENYIKMLDHGGYFETTILSGDDLKKTAQYHARAQAAQAQAAFADYGQYLDSLEMTATIRPFEAVYMQRIAQLTNKSNQFNLTTLRCTEDDIRSMAEKPDWITLYGKLVDKFADNGVVTVVAGQAQGQTLCLRLWLMSCRVLKRGMEDAMMDTLAAKAAAAGYTALEGYYYPTAKNAMVREFYAGYGFEKTAEDADGNTTWRLDLAAYKPRCPHMKIET
;
A
#
# COMPACT_ATOMS: atom_id res chain seq x y z
N MET A 1 7.32 1.40 -18.30
CA MET A 1 8.36 0.52 -18.89
C MET A 1 7.87 -0.91 -18.78
N ASP A 2 7.64 -1.56 -19.90
CA ASP A 2 6.95 -2.86 -19.94
C ASP A 2 7.69 -4.00 -19.21
N CYS A 3 9.00 -3.91 -19.08
CA CYS A 3 9.80 -4.95 -18.42
C CYS A 3 9.48 -5.13 -16.92
N PHE A 4 8.82 -4.18 -16.27
CA PHE A 4 8.36 -4.27 -14.87
C PHE A 4 6.94 -4.79 -14.73
N ASN A 5 6.19 -4.90 -15.84
CA ASN A 5 4.86 -5.48 -15.82
C ASN A 5 4.96 -7.01 -15.84
N TYR A 6 4.02 -7.66 -15.15
CA TYR A 6 3.96 -9.12 -15.23
C TYR A 6 3.35 -9.55 -16.59
N PRO A 7 3.91 -10.57 -17.26
CA PRO A 7 5.13 -11.33 -16.90
C PRO A 7 6.40 -10.48 -17.09
N LEU A 8 7.32 -10.59 -16.11
CA LEU A 8 8.54 -9.79 -16.06
C LEU A 8 9.49 -10.11 -17.23
N ASP A 9 10.04 -9.08 -17.90
CA ASP A 9 11.15 -9.27 -18.84
C ASP A 9 12.47 -9.36 -18.04
N THR A 10 12.74 -10.56 -17.51
CA THR A 10 13.90 -10.83 -16.66
C THR A 10 15.21 -10.60 -17.37
N GLU A 11 15.29 -10.84 -18.67
CA GLU A 11 16.52 -10.59 -19.46
C GLU A 11 16.84 -9.08 -19.48
N THR A 12 15.87 -8.24 -19.76
CA THR A 12 16.05 -6.78 -19.75
C THR A 12 16.37 -6.28 -18.34
N LEU A 13 15.67 -6.74 -17.31
CA LEU A 13 15.89 -6.36 -15.92
C LEU A 13 17.30 -6.69 -15.43
N LEU A 14 17.82 -7.87 -15.77
CA LEU A 14 19.17 -8.29 -15.39
C LEU A 14 20.28 -7.60 -16.21
N ARG A 15 20.09 -7.45 -17.52
CA ARG A 15 21.16 -6.96 -18.41
C ARG A 15 21.22 -5.45 -18.56
N LYS A 16 20.10 -4.72 -18.39
CA LYS A 16 20.03 -3.27 -18.69
C LYS A 16 19.88 -2.41 -17.42
N LYS A 17 20.26 -2.91 -16.25
CA LYS A 17 20.09 -2.25 -14.94
C LYS A 17 20.49 -0.76 -14.92
N ARG A 18 21.68 -0.42 -15.42
CA ARG A 18 22.18 0.97 -15.43
C ARG A 18 21.32 1.90 -16.28
N ARG A 19 20.85 1.42 -17.42
CA ARG A 19 19.98 2.18 -18.32
C ARG A 19 18.62 2.40 -17.66
N LEU A 20 17.99 1.34 -17.15
CA LEU A 20 16.70 1.39 -16.47
C LEU A 20 16.73 2.35 -15.28
N ARG A 21 17.77 2.28 -14.45
CA ARG A 21 17.95 3.19 -13.32
C ARG A 21 18.00 4.65 -13.75
N LYS A 22 18.75 4.97 -14.82
CA LYS A 22 18.84 6.33 -15.35
C LYS A 22 17.49 6.83 -15.88
N GLU A 23 16.76 5.99 -16.60
CA GLU A 23 15.43 6.32 -17.15
C GLU A 23 14.40 6.54 -16.04
N LEU A 24 14.38 5.68 -15.02
CA LEU A 24 13.47 5.80 -13.87
C LEU A 24 13.74 7.06 -13.05
N LEU A 25 15.00 7.41 -12.81
CA LEU A 25 15.36 8.65 -12.12
C LEU A 25 14.97 9.90 -12.93
N ALA A 26 15.06 9.84 -14.25
CA ALA A 26 14.63 10.95 -15.12
C ALA A 26 13.10 11.12 -15.11
N GLN A 27 12.34 10.03 -14.98
CA GLN A 27 10.87 10.06 -14.87
C GLN A 27 10.38 10.56 -13.51
N ASN A 28 11.15 10.36 -12.45
CA ASN A 28 10.80 10.81 -11.10
C ASN A 28 12.00 11.57 -10.48
N PRO A 29 12.08 12.88 -10.70
CA PRO A 29 13.20 13.70 -10.22
C PRO A 29 13.23 13.88 -8.68
N HIS A 30 12.12 13.61 -8.00
CA HIS A 30 12.01 13.75 -6.54
C HIS A 30 11.48 12.45 -5.90
N PRO A 31 12.23 11.34 -5.96
CA PRO A 31 11.84 10.08 -5.36
C PRO A 31 11.90 10.17 -3.83
N LEU A 32 11.05 9.41 -3.16
CA LEU A 32 11.11 9.23 -1.72
C LEU A 32 12.42 8.52 -1.36
N GLN A 33 13.30 9.17 -0.59
CA GLN A 33 14.56 8.56 -0.16
C GLN A 33 14.31 7.60 1.00
N LYS A 34 14.87 6.38 0.93
CA LYS A 34 14.78 5.36 1.98
C LYS A 34 16.07 4.58 2.13
N ARG A 35 16.39 4.23 3.37
CA ARG A 35 17.55 3.41 3.73
C ARG A 35 17.07 2.00 4.07
N ILE A 36 17.57 1.01 3.35
CA ILE A 36 17.14 -0.38 3.48
C ILE A 36 18.34 -1.24 3.86
N ALA A 37 18.27 -1.88 5.01
CA ALA A 37 19.29 -2.85 5.39
C ALA A 37 18.88 -4.24 4.93
N ILE A 38 19.73 -4.91 4.15
CA ILE A 38 19.55 -6.30 3.72
C ILE A 38 20.47 -7.17 4.58
N LEU A 39 19.89 -7.95 5.47
CA LEU A 39 20.60 -8.92 6.29
C LEU A 39 20.54 -10.28 5.59
N GLY A 40 21.64 -10.66 4.93
CA GLY A 40 21.67 -11.79 4.00
C GLY A 40 22.26 -13.07 4.56
N GLY A 41 21.49 -14.15 4.53
CA GLY A 41 21.98 -15.53 4.72
C GLY A 41 22.62 -16.13 3.45
N SER A 42 22.61 -15.38 2.35
CA SER A 42 23.17 -15.70 1.04
C SER A 42 23.71 -14.43 0.38
N THR A 43 24.28 -14.51 -0.82
CA THR A 43 24.75 -13.35 -1.58
C THR A 43 23.57 -12.48 -2.02
N THR A 44 23.61 -11.17 -1.73
CA THR A 44 22.49 -10.24 -1.90
C THR A 44 22.69 -9.14 -2.94
N ASN A 45 23.86 -9.03 -3.55
CA ASN A 45 24.18 -7.93 -4.47
C ASN A 45 23.16 -7.78 -5.61
N GLU A 46 22.81 -8.88 -6.27
CA GLU A 46 21.83 -8.86 -7.35
C GLU A 46 20.42 -8.57 -6.83
N VAL A 47 20.09 -9.06 -5.64
CA VAL A 47 18.81 -8.76 -4.96
C VAL A 47 18.69 -7.26 -4.69
N ALA A 48 19.74 -6.62 -4.16
CA ALA A 48 19.75 -5.19 -3.90
C ALA A 48 19.61 -4.37 -5.19
N ASP A 49 20.34 -4.77 -6.26
CA ASP A 49 20.25 -4.11 -7.56
C ASP A 49 18.82 -4.15 -8.13
N GLN A 50 18.19 -5.34 -8.14
CA GLN A 50 16.84 -5.53 -8.67
C GLN A 50 15.81 -4.84 -7.78
N LEU A 51 15.90 -4.98 -6.46
CA LEU A 51 15.03 -4.30 -5.51
C LEU A 51 15.08 -2.78 -5.70
N GLY A 52 16.28 -2.23 -5.91
CA GLY A 52 16.46 -0.81 -6.18
C GLY A 52 15.76 -0.34 -7.46
N LEU A 53 15.69 -1.18 -8.51
CA LEU A 53 14.97 -0.87 -9.75
C LEU A 53 13.45 -0.87 -9.53
N PHE A 54 12.90 -1.91 -8.89
CA PHE A 54 11.46 -1.97 -8.60
C PHE A 54 11.01 -0.84 -7.67
N LEU A 55 11.81 -0.50 -6.67
CA LEU A 55 11.50 0.62 -5.79
C LEU A 55 11.50 1.97 -6.54
N LEU A 56 12.46 2.19 -7.44
CA LEU A 56 12.46 3.38 -8.30
C LEU A 56 11.22 3.45 -9.21
N GLN A 57 10.75 2.32 -9.74
CA GLN A 57 9.49 2.24 -10.49
C GLN A 57 8.31 2.75 -9.66
N TYR A 58 8.34 2.52 -8.33
CA TYR A 58 7.33 3.01 -7.39
C TYR A 58 7.64 4.40 -6.82
N GLY A 59 8.66 5.08 -7.35
CA GLY A 59 9.05 6.41 -6.90
C GLY A 59 9.75 6.42 -5.53
N ILE A 60 10.43 5.32 -5.17
CA ILE A 60 11.24 5.20 -3.97
C ILE A 60 12.69 4.98 -4.39
N GLN A 61 13.58 5.85 -3.95
CA GLN A 61 15.03 5.67 -4.15
C GLN A 61 15.63 5.11 -2.87
N ALA A 62 16.16 3.89 -2.97
CA ALA A 62 16.76 3.20 -1.84
C ALA A 62 18.28 3.37 -1.82
N GLU A 63 18.82 3.62 -0.63
CA GLU A 63 20.20 3.37 -0.25
C GLU A 63 20.23 2.02 0.49
N PHE A 64 21.25 1.19 0.24
CA PHE A 64 21.33 -0.15 0.79
C PHE A 64 22.53 -0.33 1.69
N TYR A 65 22.31 -0.84 2.90
CA TYR A 65 23.29 -1.61 3.66
C TYR A 65 23.14 -3.08 3.32
N GLN A 66 24.23 -3.81 3.20
CA GLN A 66 24.21 -5.26 2.97
C GLN A 66 25.20 -5.91 3.97
N SER A 67 24.70 -6.88 4.75
CA SER A 67 25.58 -7.67 5.60
C SER A 67 26.55 -8.51 4.76
N GLU A 68 27.71 -8.79 5.31
CA GLU A 68 28.62 -9.78 4.74
C GLU A 68 27.93 -11.15 4.66
N TYR A 69 28.36 -11.98 3.70
CA TYR A 69 27.77 -13.29 3.49
C TYR A 69 27.66 -14.12 4.78
N GLY A 70 26.42 -14.51 5.11
CA GLY A 70 26.13 -15.34 6.27
C GLY A 70 26.22 -14.64 7.62
N GLN A 71 26.50 -13.33 7.68
CA GLN A 71 26.64 -12.58 8.93
C GLN A 71 25.31 -11.97 9.42
N TYR A 72 24.19 -12.23 8.76
CA TYR A 72 22.89 -11.63 9.04
C TYR A 72 22.49 -11.73 10.53
N TRP A 73 22.77 -12.86 11.18
CA TRP A 73 22.45 -13.08 12.58
C TRP A 73 23.39 -12.32 13.52
N GLN A 74 24.70 -12.31 13.22
CA GLN A 74 25.70 -11.60 14.00
C GLN A 74 25.47 -10.09 13.93
N ASP A 75 25.20 -9.56 12.76
CA ASP A 75 24.90 -8.14 12.55
C ASP A 75 23.64 -7.72 13.31
N ALA A 76 22.60 -8.56 13.29
CA ALA A 76 21.37 -8.31 14.02
C ALA A 76 21.56 -8.33 15.55
N MET A 77 22.29 -9.34 16.07
CA MET A 77 22.45 -9.54 17.52
C MET A 77 23.48 -8.61 18.16
N PHE A 78 24.59 -8.35 17.47
CA PHE A 78 25.71 -7.59 18.04
C PHE A 78 25.88 -6.21 17.41
N GLY A 79 25.28 -5.99 16.25
CA GLY A 79 25.46 -4.77 15.46
C GLY A 79 26.83 -4.69 14.79
N THR A 80 26.96 -3.75 13.88
CA THR A 80 28.23 -3.28 13.33
C THR A 80 28.23 -1.76 13.33
N PRO A 81 29.39 -1.08 13.39
CA PRO A 81 29.43 0.38 13.31
C PRO A 81 28.75 0.91 12.04
N GLU A 82 28.85 0.18 10.95
CA GLU A 82 28.26 0.53 9.65
C GLU A 82 26.73 0.42 9.68
N LEU A 83 26.17 -0.68 10.21
CA LEU A 83 24.72 -0.87 10.32
C LEU A 83 24.13 0.13 11.33
N ASP A 84 24.82 0.32 12.47
CA ASP A 84 24.39 1.24 13.52
C ASP A 84 24.36 2.69 13.02
N GLY A 85 25.38 3.09 12.24
CA GLY A 85 25.45 4.41 11.62
C GLY A 85 24.51 4.59 10.42
N PHE A 86 24.02 3.49 9.84
CA PHE A 86 23.16 3.53 8.67
C PHE A 86 21.72 3.97 9.01
N HIS A 87 21.21 3.64 10.19
CA HIS A 87 19.84 3.96 10.62
C HIS A 87 18.79 3.58 9.59
N PRO A 88 18.51 2.29 9.36
CA PRO A 88 17.61 1.83 8.32
C PRO A 88 16.15 2.28 8.55
N ASP A 89 15.45 2.60 7.46
CA ASP A 89 14.01 2.81 7.44
C ASP A 89 13.23 1.51 7.30
N VAL A 90 13.87 0.45 6.77
CA VAL A 90 13.33 -0.91 6.62
C VAL A 90 14.49 -1.90 6.72
N ILE A 91 14.25 -3.02 7.37
CA ILE A 91 15.17 -4.15 7.41
C ILE A 91 14.57 -5.31 6.63
N TYR A 92 15.32 -5.84 5.67
CA TYR A 92 14.97 -7.05 4.93
C TYR A 92 15.90 -8.19 5.29
N ILE A 93 15.36 -9.27 5.85
CA ILE A 93 16.11 -10.48 6.22
C ILE A 93 15.94 -11.53 5.12
N HIS A 94 17.00 -11.68 4.34
CA HIS A 94 17.04 -12.58 3.18
C HIS A 94 17.64 -13.93 3.55
N THR A 95 16.82 -14.81 4.12
CA THR A 95 17.15 -16.19 4.44
C THR A 95 16.34 -17.18 3.61
N ASN A 96 16.82 -18.41 3.51
CA ASN A 96 16.20 -19.53 2.84
C ASN A 96 16.42 -20.85 3.62
N TRP A 97 15.91 -21.98 3.14
CA TRP A 97 16.03 -23.25 3.84
C TRP A 97 17.48 -23.67 4.18
N ARG A 98 18.48 -23.16 3.47
CA ARG A 98 19.91 -23.49 3.72
C ARG A 98 20.49 -22.73 4.91
N ASN A 99 19.76 -21.80 5.47
CA ASN A 99 20.14 -21.06 6.68
C ASN A 99 19.67 -21.74 7.98
N ILE A 100 18.96 -22.86 7.87
CA ILE A 100 18.63 -23.71 8.99
C ILE A 100 19.89 -24.43 9.46
N ILE A 101 20.18 -24.34 10.75
CA ILE A 101 21.44 -24.88 11.32
C ILE A 101 21.41 -26.41 11.29
N ASN A 102 20.34 -27.01 11.80
CA ASN A 102 20.21 -28.47 11.90
C ASN A 102 18.82 -28.93 11.49
N PHE A 103 18.78 -30.00 10.70
CA PHE A 103 17.56 -30.74 10.39
C PHE A 103 17.53 -32.05 11.16
N PRO A 104 16.36 -32.55 11.57
CA PRO A 104 16.24 -33.88 12.15
C PRO A 104 16.65 -34.95 11.14
N THR A 105 17.12 -36.09 11.63
CA THR A 105 17.36 -37.30 10.88
C THR A 105 16.28 -38.33 11.20
N THR A 106 16.17 -39.38 10.43
CA THR A 106 15.20 -40.47 10.68
C THR A 106 15.41 -41.22 12.01
N ALA A 107 16.56 -41.01 12.67
CA ALA A 107 16.87 -41.57 13.98
C ALA A 107 16.64 -40.59 15.15
N THR A 108 16.28 -39.35 14.88
CA THR A 108 16.11 -38.32 15.91
C THR A 108 14.81 -38.57 16.70
N PRO A 109 14.85 -38.70 18.05
CA PRO A 109 13.62 -38.86 18.84
C PRO A 109 12.67 -37.65 18.70
N GLN A 110 11.36 -37.86 18.79
CA GLN A 110 10.36 -36.78 18.65
C GLN A 110 10.60 -35.60 19.60
N ALA A 111 10.89 -35.87 20.86
CA ALA A 111 11.16 -34.82 21.86
C ALA A 111 12.40 -33.96 21.50
N GLU A 112 13.37 -34.55 20.81
CA GLU A 112 14.55 -33.83 20.31
C GLU A 112 14.20 -33.00 19.06
N ILE A 113 13.33 -33.51 18.17
CA ILE A 113 12.82 -32.74 17.02
C ILE A 113 12.09 -31.49 17.52
N ASP A 114 11.23 -31.63 18.52
CA ASP A 114 10.50 -30.50 19.11
C ASP A 114 11.47 -29.48 19.75
N ALA A 115 12.51 -29.95 20.41
CA ALA A 115 13.55 -29.09 20.98
C ALA A 115 14.36 -28.37 19.88
N MET A 116 14.73 -29.06 18.80
CA MET A 116 15.41 -28.47 17.64
C MET A 116 14.56 -27.36 16.99
N LEU A 117 13.26 -27.63 16.78
CA LEU A 117 12.32 -26.67 16.21
C LEU A 117 12.16 -25.44 17.11
N ASN A 118 12.07 -25.64 18.43
CA ASN A 118 12.02 -24.55 19.41
C ASN A 118 13.31 -23.72 19.39
N ALA A 119 14.47 -24.36 19.38
CA ALA A 119 15.76 -23.67 19.36
C ALA A 119 15.96 -22.85 18.08
N GLU A 120 15.59 -23.41 16.91
CA GLU A 120 15.71 -22.71 15.64
C GLU A 120 14.75 -21.50 15.59
N TYR A 121 13.50 -21.67 16.02
CA TYR A 121 12.55 -20.55 16.11
C TYR A 121 13.04 -19.47 17.06
N SER A 122 13.48 -19.84 18.28
CA SER A 122 13.97 -18.87 19.27
C SER A 122 15.18 -18.09 18.76
N ARG A 123 16.02 -18.68 17.92
CA ARG A 123 17.15 -17.99 17.29
C ARG A 123 16.69 -16.84 16.39
N PHE A 124 15.64 -17.05 15.60
CA PHE A 124 15.04 -16.00 14.76
C PHE A 124 14.28 -14.97 15.59
N GLU A 125 13.49 -15.42 16.55
CA GLU A 125 12.72 -14.54 17.42
C GLU A 125 13.62 -13.55 18.19
N GLN A 126 14.73 -14.03 18.77
CA GLN A 126 15.72 -13.18 19.44
C GLN A 126 16.33 -12.15 18.46
N MET A 127 16.61 -12.57 17.25
CA MET A 127 17.12 -11.68 16.20
C MET A 127 16.12 -10.57 15.86
N TRP A 128 14.84 -10.89 15.68
CA TRP A 128 13.80 -9.91 15.39
C TRP A 128 13.61 -8.93 16.53
N GLN A 129 13.56 -9.43 17.77
CA GLN A 129 13.45 -8.59 18.97
C GLN A 129 14.65 -7.65 19.13
N ALA A 130 15.86 -8.12 18.84
CA ALA A 130 17.06 -7.27 18.90
C ALA A 130 17.01 -6.15 17.83
N LEU A 131 16.57 -6.45 16.60
CA LEU A 131 16.42 -5.46 15.53
C LEU A 131 15.35 -4.43 15.87
N GLU A 132 14.17 -4.88 16.33
CA GLU A 132 13.08 -4.02 16.73
C GLU A 132 13.48 -3.07 17.86
N ALA A 133 14.08 -3.60 18.91
CA ALA A 133 14.53 -2.81 20.06
C ALA A 133 15.59 -1.75 19.68
N LYS A 134 16.36 -1.99 18.63
CA LYS A 134 17.46 -1.11 18.22
C LYS A 134 17.06 -0.08 17.17
N PHE A 135 16.31 -0.48 16.16
CA PHE A 135 16.06 0.34 14.97
C PHE A 135 14.65 0.89 14.88
N HIS A 136 13.67 0.30 15.57
CA HIS A 136 12.27 0.74 15.57
C HIS A 136 11.70 0.97 14.16
N CYS A 137 12.03 0.09 13.23
CA CYS A 137 11.57 0.17 11.83
C CYS A 137 10.98 -1.16 11.36
N PRO A 138 10.19 -1.17 10.27
CA PRO A 138 9.63 -2.39 9.71
C PRO A 138 10.67 -3.44 9.38
N VAL A 139 10.38 -4.69 9.75
CA VAL A 139 11.19 -5.87 9.44
C VAL A 139 10.43 -6.73 8.43
N ILE A 140 11.07 -7.06 7.31
CA ILE A 140 10.57 -7.99 6.30
C ILE A 140 11.43 -9.25 6.38
N GLN A 141 10.82 -10.39 6.72
CA GLN A 141 11.48 -11.67 6.85
C GLN A 141 11.03 -12.61 5.72
N ASN A 142 11.96 -13.23 4.99
CA ASN A 142 11.60 -14.38 4.18
C ASN A 142 11.12 -15.52 5.07
N ASN A 143 10.04 -16.20 4.69
CA ASN A 143 9.81 -17.54 5.18
C ASN A 143 10.81 -18.52 4.49
N PHE A 144 10.64 -19.81 4.61
CA PHE A 144 11.55 -20.79 4.01
C PHE A 144 10.89 -21.46 2.83
N ASP A 145 11.59 -21.43 1.69
CA ASP A 145 11.36 -22.26 0.52
C ASP A 145 11.73 -23.73 0.80
N ARG A 146 11.37 -24.62 -0.12
CA ARG A 146 11.63 -26.04 0.02
C ARG A 146 12.88 -26.47 -0.73
N PRO A 147 13.62 -27.48 -0.21
CA PRO A 147 14.64 -28.17 -1.02
C PRO A 147 14.01 -28.78 -2.28
N ASN A 148 14.74 -28.76 -3.39
CA ASN A 148 14.29 -29.40 -4.63
C ASN A 148 14.41 -30.95 -4.62
N TYR A 149 14.64 -31.55 -3.46
CA TYR A 149 14.70 -32.97 -3.24
C TYR A 149 14.07 -33.37 -1.90
N ARG A 150 13.57 -34.59 -1.81
CA ARG A 150 12.90 -35.13 -0.61
C ARG A 150 13.52 -36.49 -0.29
N LEU A 151 14.07 -36.61 0.92
CA LEU A 151 14.71 -37.86 1.34
C LEU A 151 13.71 -39.02 1.46
N MET A 152 12.52 -38.72 1.98
CA MET A 152 11.47 -39.70 2.24
C MET A 152 10.32 -39.69 1.22
N GLY A 153 10.53 -39.05 0.04
CA GLY A 153 9.47 -38.90 -0.96
C GLY A 153 8.24 -38.18 -0.40
N ASN A 154 7.03 -38.72 -0.63
CA ASN A 154 5.79 -38.08 -0.14
C ASN A 154 5.65 -38.09 1.38
N ARG A 155 6.39 -38.97 2.08
CA ARG A 155 6.40 -39.00 3.55
C ARG A 155 7.05 -37.72 4.15
N ASP A 156 7.95 -37.09 3.43
CA ASP A 156 8.75 -35.95 3.88
C ASP A 156 7.89 -34.74 4.37
N ILE A 157 6.65 -34.58 3.86
CA ILE A 157 5.78 -33.47 4.22
C ILE A 157 5.01 -33.67 5.53
N TRP A 158 4.72 -34.91 5.90
CA TRP A 158 3.90 -35.18 7.09
C TRP A 158 4.67 -35.90 8.22
N ASP A 159 5.85 -36.46 7.94
CA ASP A 159 6.69 -37.09 8.96
C ASP A 159 7.56 -36.02 9.64
N PRO A 160 7.61 -35.96 10.99
CA PRO A 160 8.44 -34.98 11.73
C PRO A 160 9.93 -34.99 11.39
N HIS A 161 10.46 -36.11 10.88
CA HIS A 161 11.85 -36.26 10.43
C HIS A 161 12.08 -35.66 9.03
N GLY A 162 11.02 -35.32 8.30
CA GLY A 162 11.11 -34.74 6.97
C GLY A 162 11.53 -33.28 6.98
N ARG A 163 12.44 -32.90 6.08
CA ARG A 163 12.82 -31.50 5.94
C ARG A 163 11.65 -30.62 5.54
N SER A 164 10.80 -31.10 4.64
CA SER A 164 9.61 -30.36 4.22
C SER A 164 8.63 -30.15 5.38
N ASN A 165 8.46 -31.15 6.25
CA ASN A 165 7.64 -30.99 7.46
C ASN A 165 8.25 -29.96 8.41
N TYR A 166 9.54 -30.10 8.71
CA TYR A 166 10.26 -29.22 9.63
C TYR A 166 10.17 -27.75 9.19
N LEU A 167 10.41 -27.46 7.90
CA LEU A 167 10.28 -26.12 7.32
C LEU A 167 8.84 -25.60 7.38
N SER A 168 7.85 -26.45 7.10
CA SER A 168 6.43 -26.08 7.22
C SER A 168 6.05 -25.71 8.65
N CYS A 169 6.51 -26.48 9.65
CA CYS A 169 6.30 -26.17 11.06
C CYS A 169 6.98 -24.85 11.48
N LEU A 170 8.16 -24.56 10.95
CA LEU A 170 8.89 -23.33 11.25
C LEU A 170 8.19 -22.13 10.59
N ASN A 171 7.76 -22.25 9.32
CA ASN A 171 7.01 -21.22 8.62
C ASN A 171 5.70 -20.88 9.35
N GLN A 172 4.98 -21.87 9.86
CA GLN A 172 3.76 -21.62 10.66
C GLN A 172 4.05 -20.79 11.92
N ARG A 173 5.19 -20.98 12.58
CA ARG A 173 5.59 -20.16 13.73
C ARG A 173 5.93 -18.73 13.30
N PHE A 174 6.57 -18.55 12.14
CA PHE A 174 6.84 -17.22 11.58
C PHE A 174 5.56 -16.47 11.28
N TYR A 175 4.55 -17.15 10.72
CA TYR A 175 3.24 -16.55 10.45
C TYR A 175 2.52 -16.16 11.74
N ALA A 176 2.60 -17.00 12.79
CA ALA A 176 2.04 -16.66 14.10
C ALA A 176 2.73 -15.44 14.73
N TYR A 177 4.06 -15.32 14.57
CA TYR A 177 4.80 -14.13 15.01
C TYR A 177 4.34 -12.88 14.24
N ALA A 178 4.29 -12.94 12.92
CA ALA A 178 3.85 -11.83 12.08
C ALA A 178 2.40 -11.39 12.40
N ALA A 179 1.52 -12.33 12.71
CA ALA A 179 0.14 -12.02 13.09
C ALA A 179 0.01 -11.34 14.47
N ALA A 180 1.02 -11.51 15.35
CA ALA A 180 1.04 -10.97 16.70
C ALA A 180 1.88 -9.69 16.87
N HIS A 181 2.70 -9.33 15.87
CA HIS A 181 3.64 -8.21 15.94
C HIS A 181 3.42 -7.25 14.79
N GLU A 182 3.09 -6.02 15.13
CA GLU A 182 3.04 -4.91 14.17
C GLU A 182 4.44 -4.62 13.61
N ASN A 183 4.51 -4.03 12.43
CA ASN A 183 5.78 -3.73 11.73
C ASN A 183 6.66 -4.96 11.38
N PHE A 184 6.11 -6.18 11.47
CA PHE A 184 6.80 -7.40 11.05
C PHE A 184 6.02 -8.05 9.90
N TYR A 185 6.69 -8.29 8.77
CA TYR A 185 6.08 -8.75 7.52
C TYR A 185 6.80 -9.96 6.99
N ILE A 186 6.05 -10.88 6.37
CA ILE A 186 6.61 -12.05 5.69
C ILE A 186 6.69 -11.80 4.19
N ASN A 187 7.86 -12.03 3.61
CA ASN A 187 8.01 -12.23 2.18
C ASN A 187 7.93 -13.74 1.90
N ASP A 188 6.87 -14.17 1.23
CA ASP A 188 6.53 -15.59 1.04
C ASP A 188 7.33 -16.22 -0.11
N ILE A 189 8.57 -16.64 0.18
CA ILE A 189 9.41 -17.31 -0.81
C ILE A 189 9.02 -18.79 -1.02
N ASP A 190 8.22 -19.39 -0.14
CA ASP A 190 7.65 -20.74 -0.38
C ASP A 190 6.67 -20.67 -1.56
N TYR A 191 5.76 -19.69 -1.54
CA TYR A 191 4.86 -19.42 -2.67
C TYR A 191 5.63 -19.05 -3.95
N LEU A 192 6.57 -18.09 -3.87
CA LEU A 192 7.35 -17.67 -5.04
C LEU A 192 8.12 -18.82 -5.68
N SER A 193 8.71 -19.71 -4.87
CA SER A 193 9.42 -20.87 -5.37
C SER A 193 8.52 -21.91 -6.06
N ALA A 194 7.29 -22.04 -5.56
CA ALA A 194 6.29 -22.93 -6.14
C ALA A 194 5.73 -22.37 -7.46
N ASP A 195 5.42 -21.10 -7.52
CA ASP A 195 4.91 -20.41 -8.73
C ASP A 195 5.98 -20.37 -9.85
N TYR A 196 7.22 -20.05 -9.48
CA TYR A 196 8.34 -20.07 -10.44
C TYR A 196 8.65 -21.46 -10.97
N GLY A 197 8.34 -22.46 -10.17
CA GLY A 197 8.67 -23.85 -10.38
C GLY A 197 9.90 -24.25 -9.57
N LEU A 198 9.69 -25.06 -8.51
CA LEU A 198 10.69 -25.39 -7.50
C LEU A 198 12.01 -25.92 -8.08
N THR A 199 11.96 -26.69 -9.17
CA THR A 199 13.15 -27.23 -9.84
C THR A 199 13.98 -26.13 -10.50
N ALA A 200 13.34 -25.15 -11.11
CA ALA A 200 14.01 -24.01 -11.77
C ALA A 200 14.45 -22.96 -10.76
N TRP A 201 13.74 -22.80 -9.64
CA TRP A 201 14.06 -21.86 -8.57
C TRP A 201 15.43 -22.13 -7.96
N GLY A 202 15.72 -23.37 -7.57
CA GLY A 202 16.96 -23.76 -6.91
C GLY A 202 18.06 -24.11 -7.90
N ASP A 203 19.14 -23.34 -7.92
CA ASP A 203 20.32 -23.63 -8.76
C ASP A 203 21.52 -24.04 -7.91
N ALA A 204 21.88 -25.33 -7.98
CA ALA A 204 22.99 -25.88 -7.21
C ALA A 204 24.35 -25.30 -7.64
N PHE A 205 24.54 -25.00 -8.93
CA PHE A 205 25.78 -24.40 -9.43
C PHE A 205 25.96 -23.00 -8.84
N PHE A 206 24.96 -22.13 -8.96
CA PHE A 206 25.03 -20.76 -8.41
C PHE A 206 25.15 -20.76 -6.90
N TRP A 207 24.51 -21.69 -6.20
CA TRP A 207 24.70 -21.83 -4.75
C TRP A 207 26.14 -22.20 -4.40
N HIS A 208 26.69 -23.23 -5.02
CA HIS A 208 28.04 -23.69 -4.66
C HIS A 208 29.13 -22.70 -5.06
N MET A 209 28.98 -22.06 -6.22
CA MET A 209 29.99 -21.13 -6.75
C MET A 209 29.87 -19.72 -6.16
N TYR A 210 28.66 -19.21 -5.95
CA TYR A 210 28.43 -17.80 -5.65
C TYR A 210 27.52 -17.55 -4.45
N LYS A 211 26.99 -18.61 -3.85
CA LYS A 211 26.07 -18.53 -2.71
C LYS A 211 24.77 -17.75 -2.96
N TYR A 212 24.26 -17.77 -4.18
CA TYR A 212 22.92 -17.29 -4.45
C TYR A 212 21.88 -18.29 -3.96
N ALA A 213 20.85 -17.79 -3.27
CA ALA A 213 19.77 -18.62 -2.70
C ALA A 213 18.90 -19.28 -3.77
N MET A 214 18.78 -18.66 -4.93
CA MET A 214 17.95 -19.06 -6.07
C MET A 214 18.70 -18.83 -7.40
N CYS A 215 18.11 -19.26 -8.52
CA CYS A 215 18.65 -18.93 -9.84
C CYS A 215 18.57 -17.42 -10.10
N LEU A 216 19.47 -16.90 -10.94
CA LEU A 216 19.53 -15.46 -11.21
C LEU A 216 18.23 -14.92 -11.84
N ASP A 217 17.60 -15.71 -12.72
CA ASP A 217 16.39 -15.30 -13.42
C ASP A 217 15.16 -15.21 -12.50
N ALA A 218 15.20 -15.82 -11.31
CA ALA A 218 14.16 -15.70 -10.29
C ALA A 218 14.33 -14.46 -9.39
N ILE A 219 15.52 -13.85 -9.35
CA ILE A 219 15.79 -12.69 -8.47
C ILE A 219 14.87 -11.50 -8.76
N PRO A 220 14.53 -11.15 -10.02
CA PRO A 220 13.56 -10.09 -10.28
C PRO A 220 12.19 -10.34 -9.64
N SER A 221 11.69 -11.58 -9.65
CA SER A 221 10.41 -11.93 -9.00
C SER A 221 10.47 -11.77 -7.48
N LEU A 222 11.56 -12.22 -6.85
CA LEU A 222 11.82 -11.98 -5.43
C LEU A 222 11.86 -10.48 -5.11
N ALA A 223 12.63 -9.72 -5.89
CA ALA A 223 12.80 -8.29 -5.70
C ALA A 223 11.49 -7.52 -5.88
N ASN A 224 10.65 -7.91 -6.85
CA ASN A 224 9.30 -7.38 -7.03
C ASN A 224 8.42 -7.65 -5.82
N SER A 225 8.43 -8.87 -5.27
CA SER A 225 7.65 -9.24 -4.09
C SER A 225 8.04 -8.37 -2.87
N VAL A 226 9.33 -8.26 -2.56
CA VAL A 226 9.82 -7.40 -1.47
C VAL A 226 9.48 -5.92 -1.73
N ALA A 227 9.64 -5.45 -2.98
CA ALA A 227 9.29 -4.08 -3.35
C ALA A 227 7.78 -3.80 -3.20
N ASN A 228 6.92 -4.79 -3.45
CA ASN A 228 5.47 -4.67 -3.24
C ASN A 228 5.14 -4.46 -1.76
N ILE A 229 5.78 -5.19 -0.85
CA ILE A 229 5.63 -4.96 0.59
C ILE A 229 6.09 -3.53 0.94
N ILE A 230 7.29 -3.13 0.52
CA ILE A 230 7.84 -1.80 0.84
C ILE A 230 6.96 -0.68 0.26
N LYS A 231 6.51 -0.78 -1.00
CA LYS A 231 5.61 0.25 -1.58
C LYS A 231 4.29 0.34 -0.82
N SER A 232 3.76 -0.79 -0.33
CA SER A 232 2.55 -0.83 0.49
C SER A 232 2.75 -0.07 1.81
N LEU A 233 3.87 -0.29 2.49
CA LEU A 233 4.24 0.44 3.71
C LEU A 233 4.23 1.96 3.51
N TYR A 234 4.67 2.42 2.36
CA TYR A 234 4.72 3.85 2.03
C TYR A 234 3.52 4.37 1.21
N GLY A 235 2.40 3.63 1.20
CA GLY A 235 1.13 4.06 0.61
C GLY A 235 1.15 4.26 -0.90
N ARG A 236 2.00 3.52 -1.62
CA ARG A 236 2.16 3.60 -3.08
C ARG A 236 1.31 2.58 -3.85
N ASN A 237 0.45 1.83 -3.16
CA ASN A 237 -0.48 0.90 -3.79
C ASN A 237 -1.54 1.61 -4.64
N LYS A 238 -2.04 0.89 -5.64
CA LYS A 238 -3.26 1.28 -6.35
C LYS A 238 -4.46 1.18 -5.41
N LYS A 239 -5.53 1.91 -5.73
CA LYS A 239 -6.71 2.04 -4.85
C LYS A 239 -8.00 1.62 -5.53
N ALA A 240 -8.04 1.65 -6.86
CA ALA A 240 -9.21 1.29 -7.64
C ALA A 240 -8.82 0.42 -8.83
N LEU A 241 -9.69 -0.52 -9.13
CA LEU A 241 -9.67 -1.33 -10.34
C LEU A 241 -10.80 -0.83 -11.24
N VAL A 242 -10.43 -0.29 -12.39
CA VAL A 242 -11.37 0.17 -13.42
C VAL A 242 -11.41 -0.90 -14.50
N LEU A 243 -12.58 -1.42 -14.76
CA LEU A 243 -12.83 -2.59 -15.59
C LEU A 243 -13.56 -2.20 -16.88
N ASP A 244 -13.11 -2.72 -18.00
CA ASP A 244 -13.98 -2.84 -19.19
C ASP A 244 -15.03 -3.93 -18.96
N LEU A 245 -15.99 -4.07 -19.86
CA LEU A 245 -17.08 -5.02 -19.76
C LEU A 245 -16.95 -6.16 -20.79
N ASP A 246 -17.15 -5.87 -22.06
CA ASP A 246 -17.15 -6.83 -23.16
C ASP A 246 -15.78 -7.53 -23.26
N ASN A 247 -15.76 -8.85 -23.34
CA ASN A 247 -14.55 -9.70 -23.30
C ASN A 247 -13.63 -9.49 -22.07
N THR A 248 -14.06 -8.70 -21.09
CA THR A 248 -13.36 -8.49 -19.82
C THR A 248 -14.14 -9.06 -18.64
N LEU A 249 -15.40 -8.71 -18.44
CA LEU A 249 -16.27 -9.28 -17.40
C LEU A 249 -17.17 -10.41 -17.88
N TRP A 250 -17.38 -10.51 -19.17
CA TRP A 250 -18.09 -11.61 -19.86
C TRP A 250 -17.49 -11.81 -21.24
N GLY A 251 -17.70 -12.99 -21.83
CA GLY A 251 -17.31 -13.24 -23.22
C GLY A 251 -18.37 -12.72 -24.18
N GLY A 252 -17.93 -12.13 -25.29
CA GLY A 252 -18.81 -11.53 -26.28
C GLY A 252 -19.07 -10.04 -26.07
N ILE A 253 -19.89 -9.47 -26.94
CA ILE A 253 -20.25 -8.04 -26.99
C ILE A 253 -21.73 -7.90 -26.71
N VAL A 254 -22.10 -7.40 -25.54
CA VAL A 254 -23.52 -7.36 -25.11
C VAL A 254 -24.43 -6.56 -26.08
N GLY A 255 -23.87 -5.56 -26.75
CA GLY A 255 -24.60 -4.75 -27.74
C GLY A 255 -24.95 -5.52 -29.01
N ASP A 256 -24.14 -6.49 -29.40
CA ASP A 256 -24.29 -7.28 -30.62
C ASP A 256 -24.95 -8.64 -30.33
N ASP A 257 -24.52 -9.32 -29.26
CA ASP A 257 -24.94 -10.68 -28.92
C ASP A 257 -26.24 -10.71 -28.08
N GLY A 258 -26.58 -9.56 -27.48
CA GLY A 258 -27.65 -9.47 -26.48
C GLY A 258 -27.26 -10.08 -25.13
N VAL A 259 -28.08 -9.83 -24.11
CA VAL A 259 -27.85 -10.31 -22.75
C VAL A 259 -27.80 -11.85 -22.67
N ASP A 260 -28.67 -12.53 -23.40
CA ASP A 260 -28.72 -13.99 -23.44
C ASP A 260 -27.58 -14.63 -24.27
N GLY A 261 -26.87 -13.82 -25.07
CA GLY A 261 -25.80 -14.29 -25.94
C GLY A 261 -24.39 -14.14 -25.36
N ILE A 262 -24.22 -13.37 -24.28
CA ILE A 262 -22.91 -13.23 -23.63
C ILE A 262 -22.53 -14.49 -22.85
N ALA A 263 -21.22 -14.81 -22.81
CA ALA A 263 -20.72 -15.96 -22.07
C ALA A 263 -20.40 -15.55 -20.62
N ILE A 264 -21.28 -15.93 -19.69
CA ILE A 264 -21.12 -15.76 -18.25
C ILE A 264 -21.82 -16.89 -17.51
N GLY A 265 -21.31 -17.27 -16.32
CA GLY A 265 -21.96 -18.26 -15.47
C GLY A 265 -21.47 -19.70 -15.65
N PRO A 266 -22.10 -20.66 -14.96
CA PRO A 266 -21.54 -22.02 -14.80
C PRO A 266 -21.80 -22.97 -15.98
N GLU A 267 -22.68 -22.63 -16.90
CA GLU A 267 -23.20 -23.58 -17.91
C GLU A 267 -22.19 -23.88 -19.03
N VAL A 268 -21.33 -22.91 -19.35
CA VAL A 268 -20.31 -23.07 -20.40
C VAL A 268 -18.91 -22.77 -19.84
N PRO A 269 -17.87 -23.49 -20.29
CA PRO A 269 -16.50 -23.32 -19.75
C PRO A 269 -16.00 -21.87 -19.87
N GLU A 270 -16.27 -21.20 -20.97
CA GLU A 270 -15.92 -19.79 -21.18
C GLU A 270 -16.60 -18.88 -20.15
N GLY A 271 -17.91 -19.08 -19.91
CA GLY A 271 -18.66 -18.33 -18.89
C GLY A 271 -18.11 -18.55 -17.47
N GLN A 272 -17.63 -19.76 -17.16
CA GLN A 272 -17.02 -20.05 -15.85
C GLN A 272 -15.76 -19.22 -15.61
N VAL A 273 -14.93 -19.04 -16.62
CA VAL A 273 -13.70 -18.24 -16.53
C VAL A 273 -14.01 -16.79 -16.13
N TYR A 274 -15.00 -16.18 -16.78
CA TYR A 274 -15.41 -14.82 -16.44
C TYR A 274 -16.09 -14.71 -15.08
N ALA A 275 -16.90 -15.70 -14.68
CA ALA A 275 -17.51 -15.72 -13.36
C ALA A 275 -16.46 -15.85 -12.25
N GLU A 276 -15.39 -16.62 -12.47
CA GLU A 276 -14.25 -16.72 -11.56
C GLU A 276 -13.49 -15.38 -11.46
N PHE A 277 -13.25 -14.72 -12.59
CA PHE A 277 -12.63 -13.40 -12.62
C PHE A 277 -13.47 -12.34 -11.89
N GLN A 278 -14.79 -12.32 -12.12
CA GLN A 278 -15.69 -11.43 -11.39
C GLN A 278 -15.66 -11.71 -9.88
N SER A 279 -15.60 -12.99 -9.48
CA SER A 279 -15.48 -13.39 -8.07
C SER A 279 -14.18 -12.88 -7.44
N TYR A 280 -13.07 -12.94 -8.17
CA TYR A 280 -11.80 -12.37 -7.73
C TYR A 280 -11.89 -10.84 -7.59
N CYS A 281 -12.43 -10.14 -8.58
CA CYS A 281 -12.65 -8.68 -8.51
C CYS A 281 -13.53 -8.30 -7.31
N LYS A 282 -14.60 -9.04 -7.06
CA LYS A 282 -15.46 -8.83 -5.89
C LYS A 282 -14.72 -9.06 -4.58
N ALA A 283 -13.87 -10.08 -4.52
CA ALA A 283 -13.05 -10.35 -3.35
C ALA A 283 -12.06 -9.20 -3.06
N LEU A 284 -11.52 -8.51 -4.07
CA LEU A 284 -10.64 -7.35 -3.89
C LEU A 284 -11.32 -6.21 -3.10
N GLN A 285 -12.65 -6.08 -3.14
CA GLN A 285 -13.37 -5.10 -2.34
C GLN A 285 -13.18 -5.35 -0.84
N THR A 286 -13.03 -6.60 -0.41
CA THR A 286 -12.84 -6.97 0.99
C THR A 286 -11.50 -6.50 1.57
N ILE A 287 -10.53 -6.18 0.71
CA ILE A 287 -9.26 -5.56 1.08
C ILE A 287 -9.21 -4.05 0.78
N GLY A 288 -10.38 -3.47 0.44
CA GLY A 288 -10.55 -2.03 0.25
C GLY A 288 -10.19 -1.51 -1.14
N VAL A 289 -10.13 -2.36 -2.15
CA VAL A 289 -10.06 -1.96 -3.55
C VAL A 289 -11.44 -1.51 -4.01
N VAL A 290 -11.52 -0.39 -4.72
CA VAL A 290 -12.75 0.18 -5.23
C VAL A 290 -12.91 -0.24 -6.69
N LEU A 291 -14.10 -0.70 -7.09
CA LEU A 291 -14.39 -1.08 -8.46
C LEU A 291 -15.11 0.04 -9.20
N ALA A 292 -14.73 0.28 -10.45
CA ALA A 292 -15.41 1.17 -11.37
C ALA A 292 -15.44 0.56 -12.78
N VAL A 293 -16.34 1.04 -13.62
CA VAL A 293 -16.47 0.61 -15.02
C VAL A 293 -16.07 1.76 -15.95
N ASP A 294 -15.33 1.42 -17.01
CA ASP A 294 -15.05 2.27 -18.16
C ASP A 294 -15.17 1.44 -19.44
N SER A 295 -16.31 1.49 -20.09
CA SER A 295 -16.63 0.67 -21.26
C SER A 295 -17.20 1.49 -22.41
N LYS A 296 -16.80 1.16 -23.64
CA LYS A 296 -17.40 1.66 -24.88
C LYS A 296 -18.67 0.89 -25.18
N ASN A 297 -19.75 1.29 -24.55
CA ASN A 297 -21.05 0.62 -24.65
C ASN A 297 -22.20 1.62 -24.45
N GLU A 298 -23.40 1.27 -24.89
CA GLU A 298 -24.59 1.96 -24.42
C GLU A 298 -24.87 1.62 -22.96
N GLU A 299 -25.17 2.63 -22.14
CA GLU A 299 -25.38 2.44 -20.69
C GLU A 299 -26.46 1.39 -20.39
N ALA A 300 -27.52 1.37 -21.16
CA ALA A 300 -28.61 0.39 -20.99
C ALA A 300 -28.12 -1.05 -21.21
N ASN A 301 -27.26 -1.29 -22.22
CA ASN A 301 -26.68 -2.60 -22.50
C ASN A 301 -25.69 -3.02 -21.42
N ALA A 302 -24.84 -2.09 -20.98
CA ALA A 302 -23.88 -2.33 -19.89
C ALA A 302 -24.60 -2.74 -18.59
N LEU A 303 -25.65 -2.01 -18.21
CA LEU A 303 -26.45 -2.33 -17.04
C LEU A 303 -27.23 -3.65 -17.21
N ALA A 304 -27.70 -3.97 -18.40
CA ALA A 304 -28.38 -5.24 -18.68
C ALA A 304 -27.41 -6.43 -18.53
N GLY A 305 -26.17 -6.32 -19.04
CA GLY A 305 -25.13 -7.33 -18.87
C GLY A 305 -24.74 -7.51 -17.38
N LEU A 306 -24.54 -6.43 -16.62
CA LEU A 306 -24.26 -6.48 -15.19
C LEU A 306 -25.43 -7.05 -14.36
N ASN A 307 -26.66 -6.97 -14.84
CA ASN A 307 -27.84 -7.55 -14.21
C ASN A 307 -28.15 -8.97 -14.73
N HIS A 308 -27.26 -9.58 -15.53
CA HIS A 308 -27.43 -10.97 -15.95
C HIS A 308 -27.55 -11.88 -14.70
N PRO A 309 -28.49 -12.87 -14.68
CA PRO A 309 -28.71 -13.73 -13.49
C PRO A 309 -27.47 -14.45 -12.99
N ASP A 310 -26.55 -14.81 -13.90
CA ASP A 310 -25.30 -15.53 -13.57
C ASP A 310 -24.11 -14.58 -13.33
N SER A 311 -24.32 -13.27 -13.40
CA SER A 311 -23.27 -12.29 -13.07
C SER A 311 -22.98 -12.30 -11.57
N VAL A 312 -21.70 -12.28 -11.19
CA VAL A 312 -21.26 -12.19 -9.80
C VAL A 312 -21.14 -10.73 -9.35
N LEU A 313 -20.72 -9.86 -10.28
CA LEU A 313 -20.68 -8.42 -10.09
C LEU A 313 -21.95 -7.78 -10.64
N HIS A 314 -22.60 -6.99 -9.80
CA HIS A 314 -23.81 -6.24 -10.12
C HIS A 314 -23.53 -4.73 -10.10
N PRO A 315 -24.42 -3.88 -10.65
CA PRO A 315 -24.20 -2.42 -10.67
C PRO A 315 -23.84 -1.81 -9.31
N ASP A 316 -24.38 -2.33 -8.21
CA ASP A 316 -24.13 -1.86 -6.83
C ASP A 316 -22.71 -2.21 -6.33
N ASP A 317 -21.98 -3.10 -6.98
CA ASP A 317 -20.59 -3.38 -6.66
C ASP A 317 -19.64 -2.28 -7.18
N PHE A 318 -20.09 -1.43 -8.11
CA PHE A 318 -19.29 -0.37 -8.72
C PHE A 318 -19.63 0.99 -8.15
N VAL A 319 -18.62 1.76 -7.77
CA VAL A 319 -18.80 3.12 -7.24
C VAL A 319 -19.03 4.15 -8.35
N CYS A 320 -18.68 3.83 -9.59
CA CYS A 320 -18.86 4.66 -10.77
C CYS A 320 -18.91 3.77 -12.03
N ILE A 321 -19.91 4.00 -12.89
CA ILE A 321 -20.04 3.31 -14.18
C ILE A 321 -20.03 4.36 -15.27
N LYS A 322 -19.04 4.29 -16.16
CA LYS A 322 -18.95 5.08 -17.40
C LYS A 322 -19.08 4.13 -18.60
N ALA A 323 -20.29 3.97 -19.06
CA ALA A 323 -20.60 3.22 -20.28
C ALA A 323 -21.08 4.23 -21.34
N ASN A 324 -20.18 4.61 -22.23
CA ASN A 324 -20.39 5.59 -23.28
C ASN A 324 -19.31 5.47 -24.37
N TRP A 325 -19.40 6.28 -25.43
CA TRP A 325 -18.49 6.25 -26.57
C TRP A 325 -17.33 7.25 -26.47
N GLU A 326 -17.15 7.90 -25.32
CA GLU A 326 -16.01 8.78 -25.07
C GLU A 326 -14.69 7.97 -24.99
N PRO A 327 -13.54 8.59 -25.30
CA PRO A 327 -12.25 7.95 -25.12
C PRO A 327 -12.03 7.50 -23.66
N LYS A 328 -11.52 6.28 -23.47
CA LYS A 328 -11.35 5.70 -22.12
C LYS A 328 -10.42 6.53 -21.23
N ASP A 329 -9.40 7.19 -21.77
CA ASP A 329 -8.56 8.11 -20.98
C ASP A 329 -9.34 9.32 -20.43
N GLN A 330 -10.37 9.80 -21.13
CA GLN A 330 -11.23 10.89 -20.66
C GLN A 330 -12.20 10.39 -19.58
N ASN A 331 -12.78 9.21 -19.77
CA ASN A 331 -13.60 8.57 -18.75
C ASN A 331 -12.80 8.29 -17.47
N LEU A 332 -11.56 7.79 -17.56
CA LEU A 332 -10.68 7.60 -16.42
C LEU A 332 -10.39 8.92 -15.66
N LYS A 333 -10.21 10.04 -16.38
CA LYS A 333 -10.09 11.37 -15.75
C LYS A 333 -11.38 11.78 -15.04
N ALA A 334 -12.53 11.51 -15.63
CA ALA A 334 -13.82 11.79 -15.01
C ALA A 334 -14.06 10.94 -13.76
N ILE A 335 -13.76 9.63 -13.82
CA ILE A 335 -13.81 8.72 -12.66
C ILE A 335 -12.86 9.21 -11.56
N ALA A 336 -11.64 9.63 -11.90
CA ALA A 336 -10.66 10.17 -10.96
C ALA A 336 -11.19 11.42 -10.23
N ALA A 337 -11.82 12.33 -10.96
CA ALA A 337 -12.43 13.53 -10.40
C ALA A 337 -13.62 13.19 -9.49
N GLU A 338 -14.50 12.28 -9.91
CA GLU A 338 -15.68 11.84 -9.15
C GLU A 338 -15.29 11.16 -7.84
N LEU A 339 -14.29 10.28 -7.88
CA LEU A 339 -13.77 9.58 -6.72
C LEU A 339 -12.81 10.44 -5.89
N SER A 340 -12.40 11.62 -6.38
CA SER A 340 -11.32 12.46 -5.82
C SER A 340 -10.05 11.66 -5.57
N LEU A 341 -9.68 10.82 -6.52
CA LEU A 341 -8.45 10.05 -6.55
C LEU A 341 -7.54 10.58 -7.67
N GLY A 342 -6.23 10.47 -7.52
CA GLY A 342 -5.34 10.64 -8.65
C GLY A 342 -5.48 9.46 -9.62
N ALA A 343 -5.43 9.68 -10.92
CA ALA A 343 -5.47 8.61 -11.92
C ALA A 343 -4.32 7.60 -11.73
N ASP A 344 -3.20 8.03 -11.15
CA ASP A 344 -2.08 7.17 -10.75
C ASP A 344 -2.43 6.14 -9.65
N SER A 345 -3.62 6.24 -9.05
CA SER A 345 -4.14 5.26 -8.10
C SER A 345 -4.94 4.13 -8.77
N PHE A 346 -5.07 4.14 -10.11
CA PHE A 346 -5.90 3.19 -10.85
C PHE A 346 -5.09 2.05 -11.46
N VAL A 347 -5.74 0.90 -11.52
CA VAL A 347 -5.44 -0.20 -12.45
C VAL A 347 -6.58 -0.21 -13.47
N PHE A 348 -6.26 -0.14 -14.74
CA PHE A 348 -7.22 -0.22 -15.83
C PHE A 348 -7.08 -1.58 -16.52
N ALA A 349 -8.10 -2.41 -16.40
CA ALA A 349 -8.16 -3.76 -16.92
C ALA A 349 -9.12 -3.82 -18.12
N ASP A 350 -8.58 -4.13 -19.27
CA ASP A 350 -9.25 -4.11 -20.58
C ASP A 350 -8.60 -5.17 -21.48
N ASP A 351 -9.36 -6.01 -22.16
CA ASP A 351 -8.84 -7.05 -23.05
C ASP A 351 -8.19 -6.47 -24.31
N ASN A 352 -8.66 -5.27 -24.75
CA ASN A 352 -8.19 -4.64 -25.99
C ASN A 352 -6.81 -3.98 -25.82
N PRO A 353 -5.75 -4.47 -26.47
CA PRO A 353 -4.41 -3.90 -26.34
C PRO A 353 -4.30 -2.47 -26.86
N ALA A 354 -5.15 -2.05 -27.82
CA ALA A 354 -5.14 -0.70 -28.35
C ALA A 354 -5.66 0.31 -27.30
N GLU A 355 -6.73 -0.01 -26.58
CA GLU A 355 -7.26 0.83 -25.51
C GLU A 355 -6.26 0.94 -24.35
N ARG A 356 -5.65 -0.17 -23.93
CA ARG A 356 -4.58 -0.15 -22.93
C ARG A 356 -3.40 0.73 -23.35
N ALA A 357 -2.98 0.64 -24.62
CA ALA A 357 -1.88 1.46 -25.15
C ALA A 357 -2.22 2.96 -25.17
N ILE A 358 -3.45 3.33 -25.53
CA ILE A 358 -3.91 4.72 -25.48
C ILE A 358 -3.89 5.23 -24.03
N VAL A 359 -4.46 4.49 -23.09
CA VAL A 359 -4.48 4.87 -21.68
C VAL A 359 -3.06 4.99 -21.13
N ALA A 360 -2.17 4.04 -21.41
CA ALA A 360 -0.77 4.09 -20.96
C ALA A 360 -0.02 5.32 -21.50
N ALA A 361 -0.30 5.73 -22.73
CA ALA A 361 0.31 6.91 -23.35
C ALA A 361 -0.24 8.23 -22.79
N GLN A 362 -1.55 8.32 -22.56
CA GLN A 362 -2.22 9.55 -22.11
C GLN A 362 -2.19 9.73 -20.58
N LEU A 363 -2.16 8.62 -19.85
CA LEU A 363 -2.18 8.57 -18.38
C LEU A 363 -1.07 7.63 -17.85
N PRO A 364 0.20 7.99 -17.97
CA PRO A 364 1.32 7.08 -17.65
C PRO A 364 1.37 6.63 -16.18
N GLY A 365 0.58 7.25 -15.31
CA GLY A 365 0.43 6.81 -13.91
C GLY A 365 -0.58 5.69 -13.71
N VAL A 366 -1.48 5.43 -14.67
CA VAL A 366 -2.43 4.31 -14.62
C VAL A 366 -1.68 3.01 -14.93
N ALA A 367 -1.90 1.98 -14.12
CA ALA A 367 -1.37 0.66 -14.44
C ALA A 367 -2.30 -0.03 -15.45
N THR A 368 -1.73 -0.55 -16.53
CA THR A 368 -2.46 -1.24 -17.61
C THR A 368 -1.90 -2.66 -17.76
N PRO A 369 -2.37 -3.62 -16.91
CA PRO A 369 -1.90 -5.01 -17.00
C PRO A 369 -2.18 -5.61 -18.38
N VAL A 370 -1.33 -6.53 -18.80
CA VAL A 370 -1.56 -7.29 -20.03
C VAL A 370 -2.65 -8.33 -19.72
N LEU A 371 -3.82 -8.18 -20.34
CA LEU A 371 -4.88 -9.18 -20.29
C LEU A 371 -4.86 -9.95 -21.62
N ASP A 372 -4.37 -11.18 -21.57
CA ASP A 372 -4.26 -12.08 -22.72
C ASP A 372 -4.74 -13.48 -22.31
N GLY A 373 -5.91 -13.89 -22.86
CA GLY A 373 -6.63 -15.08 -22.43
C GLY A 373 -7.35 -14.88 -21.08
N ALA A 374 -8.69 -14.98 -21.09
CA ALA A 374 -9.50 -14.72 -19.90
C ALA A 374 -9.10 -15.57 -18.68
N GLU A 375 -8.64 -16.80 -18.92
CA GLU A 375 -8.12 -17.73 -17.90
C GLU A 375 -6.87 -17.24 -17.16
N ASN A 376 -6.18 -16.23 -17.70
CA ASN A 376 -5.00 -15.63 -17.10
C ASN A 376 -5.26 -14.31 -16.37
N TYR A 377 -6.44 -13.70 -16.49
CA TYR A 377 -6.71 -12.35 -15.96
C TYR A 377 -6.43 -12.22 -14.47
N ILE A 378 -6.84 -13.20 -13.67
CA ILE A 378 -6.57 -13.22 -12.24
C ILE A 378 -5.06 -13.20 -12.00
N LYS A 379 -4.32 -14.08 -12.66
CA LYS A 379 -2.87 -14.18 -12.53
C LYS A 379 -2.16 -12.88 -12.90
N MET A 380 -2.59 -12.22 -13.98
CA MET A 380 -2.00 -10.96 -14.43
C MET A 380 -2.21 -9.82 -13.44
N LEU A 381 -3.38 -9.76 -12.80
CA LEU A 381 -3.66 -8.77 -11.77
C LEU A 381 -2.94 -9.05 -10.45
N ASP A 382 -2.95 -10.31 -10.00
CA ASP A 382 -2.34 -10.74 -8.74
C ASP A 382 -0.82 -10.55 -8.77
N HIS A 383 -0.15 -11.11 -9.76
CA HIS A 383 1.32 -11.02 -9.88
C HIS A 383 1.82 -9.60 -10.22
N GLY A 384 0.94 -8.73 -10.72
CA GLY A 384 1.22 -7.31 -10.86
C GLY A 384 1.43 -6.60 -9.51
N GLY A 385 1.00 -7.22 -8.40
CA GLY A 385 1.21 -6.72 -7.04
C GLY A 385 0.58 -5.36 -6.76
N TYR A 386 -0.44 -4.96 -7.52
CA TYR A 386 -1.01 -3.61 -7.45
C TYR A 386 -1.65 -3.28 -6.10
N PHE A 387 -2.19 -4.30 -5.42
CA PHE A 387 -3.04 -4.19 -4.23
C PHE A 387 -2.43 -4.89 -3.02
N GLU A 388 -1.09 -4.97 -2.95
CA GLU A 388 -0.37 -5.59 -1.83
C GLU A 388 -0.89 -5.11 -0.48
N THR A 389 -1.24 -6.04 0.41
CA THR A 389 -1.89 -5.71 1.68
C THR A 389 -0.95 -6.00 2.84
N THR A 390 -0.32 -4.97 3.37
CA THR A 390 0.52 -5.06 4.60
C THR A 390 -0.29 -4.79 5.86
N ILE A 391 -1.36 -4.01 5.75
CA ILE A 391 -2.25 -3.67 6.87
C ILE A 391 -3.68 -3.68 6.35
N LEU A 392 -4.55 -4.41 7.03
CA LEU A 392 -6.00 -4.43 6.76
C LEU A 392 -6.75 -3.85 7.95
N SER A 393 -7.42 -2.72 7.74
CA SER A 393 -8.20 -2.04 8.78
C SER A 393 -9.71 -2.21 8.56
N GLY A 394 -10.51 -2.09 9.63
CA GLY A 394 -11.97 -2.08 9.50
C GLY A 394 -12.52 -0.98 8.57
N ASP A 395 -11.78 0.11 8.39
CA ASP A 395 -12.12 1.16 7.42
C ASP A 395 -11.92 0.71 5.96
N ASP A 396 -10.97 -0.19 5.70
CA ASP A 396 -10.73 -0.72 4.35
C ASP A 396 -11.93 -1.55 3.88
N LEU A 397 -12.57 -2.29 4.79
CA LEU A 397 -13.77 -3.08 4.51
C LEU A 397 -15.01 -2.22 4.16
N LYS A 398 -15.02 -0.94 4.57
CA LYS A 398 -16.16 -0.03 4.38
C LYS A 398 -15.99 0.90 3.18
N LYS A 399 -14.90 0.81 2.43
CA LYS A 399 -14.57 1.79 1.39
C LYS A 399 -15.63 1.90 0.31
N THR A 400 -16.11 0.80 -0.25
CA THR A 400 -17.16 0.81 -1.28
C THR A 400 -18.40 1.54 -0.77
N ALA A 401 -18.89 1.19 0.43
CA ALA A 401 -20.04 1.86 1.05
C ALA A 401 -19.78 3.37 1.28
N GLN A 402 -18.56 3.76 1.68
CA GLN A 402 -18.20 5.17 1.85
C GLN A 402 -18.20 5.94 0.53
N TYR A 403 -17.80 5.31 -0.59
CA TYR A 403 -17.86 5.96 -1.91
C TYR A 403 -19.30 6.09 -2.40
N HIS A 404 -20.16 5.09 -2.19
CA HIS A 404 -21.60 5.21 -2.50
C HIS A 404 -22.27 6.31 -1.69
N ALA A 405 -22.03 6.36 -0.38
CA ALA A 405 -22.55 7.42 0.47
C ALA A 405 -22.10 8.82 -0.01
N ARG A 406 -20.87 8.92 -0.50
CA ARG A 406 -20.34 10.16 -1.08
C ARG A 406 -21.00 10.53 -2.40
N ALA A 407 -21.25 9.57 -3.28
CA ALA A 407 -22.00 9.84 -4.52
C ALA A 407 -23.42 10.33 -4.21
N GLN A 408 -24.11 9.73 -3.23
CA GLN A 408 -25.42 10.19 -2.75
C GLN A 408 -25.34 11.61 -2.16
N ALA A 409 -24.31 11.91 -1.38
CA ALA A 409 -24.08 13.24 -0.83
C ALA A 409 -23.84 14.28 -1.94
N ALA A 410 -23.10 13.95 -2.99
CA ALA A 410 -22.86 14.82 -4.14
C ALA A 410 -24.16 15.09 -4.93
N GLN A 411 -24.99 14.08 -5.12
CA GLN A 411 -26.33 14.26 -5.73
C GLN A 411 -27.23 15.14 -4.87
N ALA A 412 -27.21 14.93 -3.54
CA ALA A 412 -27.97 15.77 -2.61
C ALA A 412 -27.47 17.23 -2.65
N GLN A 413 -26.18 17.47 -2.75
CA GLN A 413 -25.60 18.80 -2.88
C GLN A 413 -26.15 19.58 -4.07
N ALA A 414 -26.35 18.92 -5.20
CA ALA A 414 -26.87 19.55 -6.41
C ALA A 414 -28.31 20.11 -6.25
N ALA A 415 -29.04 19.67 -5.22
CA ALA A 415 -30.37 20.15 -4.90
C ALA A 415 -30.39 21.45 -4.05
N PHE A 416 -29.23 21.89 -3.53
CA PHE A 416 -29.12 23.09 -2.70
C PHE A 416 -28.55 24.26 -3.49
N ALA A 417 -29.15 25.43 -3.33
CA ALA A 417 -28.65 26.68 -3.95
C ALA A 417 -27.48 27.30 -3.17
N ASP A 418 -27.41 27.03 -1.85
CA ASP A 418 -26.35 27.52 -0.95
C ASP A 418 -25.58 26.38 -0.32
N TYR A 419 -24.25 26.47 -0.38
CA TYR A 419 -23.35 25.45 0.14
C TYR A 419 -23.41 25.31 1.68
N GLY A 420 -23.63 26.41 2.40
CA GLY A 420 -23.78 26.40 3.85
C GLY A 420 -25.01 25.59 4.29
N GLN A 421 -26.15 25.81 3.62
CA GLN A 421 -27.37 25.02 3.87
C GLN A 421 -27.18 23.52 3.58
N TYR A 422 -26.41 23.19 2.55
CA TYR A 422 -26.03 21.80 2.29
C TYR A 422 -25.19 21.24 3.43
N LEU A 423 -24.17 21.94 3.93
CA LEU A 423 -23.35 21.49 5.07
C LEU A 423 -24.18 21.28 6.33
N ASP A 424 -25.10 22.20 6.66
CA ASP A 424 -26.03 22.07 7.78
C ASP A 424 -26.91 20.81 7.64
N SER A 425 -27.34 20.52 6.40
CA SER A 425 -28.18 19.34 6.12
C SER A 425 -27.45 18.00 6.29
N LEU A 426 -26.11 18.01 6.38
CA LEU A 426 -25.32 16.80 6.62
C LEU A 426 -25.32 16.34 8.07
N GLU A 427 -25.75 17.20 9.02
CA GLU A 427 -25.82 16.89 10.47
C GLU A 427 -24.49 16.34 11.01
N MET A 428 -23.39 16.99 10.62
CA MET A 428 -22.05 16.49 10.87
C MET A 428 -21.68 16.57 12.35
N THR A 429 -21.01 15.50 12.82
CA THR A 429 -20.36 15.46 14.14
C THR A 429 -18.87 15.14 13.94
N ALA A 430 -18.01 16.02 14.44
CA ALA A 430 -16.57 15.81 14.50
C ALA A 430 -16.15 15.41 15.92
N THR A 431 -15.49 14.26 16.08
CA THR A 431 -14.80 13.89 17.33
C THR A 431 -13.33 14.21 17.17
N ILE A 432 -12.80 15.18 17.95
CA ILE A 432 -11.40 15.62 17.88
C ILE A 432 -10.72 15.40 19.22
N ARG A 433 -9.76 14.45 19.28
CA ARG A 433 -9.09 14.05 20.52
C ARG A 433 -7.58 13.89 20.33
N PRO A 434 -6.78 13.85 21.42
CA PRO A 434 -5.38 13.43 21.37
C PRO A 434 -5.25 12.03 20.77
N PHE A 435 -4.07 11.68 20.27
CA PHE A 435 -3.84 10.33 19.74
C PHE A 435 -4.15 9.27 20.79
N GLU A 436 -4.97 8.31 20.44
CA GLU A 436 -5.36 7.17 21.26
C GLU A 436 -4.80 5.87 20.68
N ALA A 437 -4.39 4.93 21.54
CA ALA A 437 -3.74 3.68 21.15
C ALA A 437 -4.51 2.91 20.06
N VAL A 438 -5.85 2.88 20.16
CA VAL A 438 -6.74 2.20 19.21
C VAL A 438 -6.68 2.77 17.78
N TYR A 439 -6.19 4.00 17.62
CA TYR A 439 -6.13 4.68 16.31
C TYR A 439 -4.69 4.89 15.79
N MET A 440 -3.64 4.49 16.53
CA MET A 440 -2.23 4.72 16.15
C MET A 440 -1.92 4.16 14.76
N GLN A 441 -2.29 2.91 14.51
CA GLN A 441 -2.13 2.26 13.22
C GLN A 441 -2.86 3.01 12.11
N ARG A 442 -4.10 3.44 12.37
CA ARG A 442 -4.88 4.19 11.38
C ARG A 442 -4.30 5.56 11.10
N ILE A 443 -3.77 6.24 12.11
CA ILE A 443 -3.10 7.54 11.98
C ILE A 443 -1.84 7.37 11.11
N ALA A 444 -1.01 6.37 11.40
CA ALA A 444 0.17 6.04 10.59
C ALA A 444 -0.19 5.76 9.13
N GLN A 445 -1.24 4.97 8.89
CA GLN A 445 -1.76 4.74 7.52
C GLN A 445 -2.17 6.03 6.81
N LEU A 446 -2.83 6.96 7.51
CA LEU A 446 -3.25 8.23 6.91
C LEU A 446 -2.03 9.07 6.49
N THR A 447 -0.95 9.08 7.27
CA THR A 447 0.29 9.79 6.88
C THR A 447 0.84 9.24 5.57
N ASN A 448 0.74 7.93 5.35
CA ASN A 448 1.25 7.26 4.17
C ASN A 448 0.30 7.32 2.96
N LYS A 449 -1.04 7.32 3.20
CA LYS A 449 -2.05 7.29 2.13
C LYS A 449 -2.53 8.69 1.68
N SER A 450 -2.30 9.78 2.46
CA SER A 450 -2.75 11.14 2.12
C SER A 450 -1.67 11.92 1.37
N ASN A 451 -2.00 12.37 0.15
CA ASN A 451 -1.07 13.06 -0.72
C ASN A 451 -1.55 14.47 -1.12
N GLN A 452 -2.86 14.66 -1.28
CA GLN A 452 -3.41 15.94 -1.75
C GLN A 452 -3.49 16.99 -0.63
N PHE A 453 -4.04 16.60 0.52
CA PHE A 453 -4.02 17.42 1.71
C PHE A 453 -2.99 16.83 2.69
N ASN A 454 -1.74 17.20 2.51
CA ASN A 454 -0.64 16.88 3.42
C ASN A 454 0.38 18.01 3.32
N LEU A 455 0.45 18.82 4.37
CA LEU A 455 1.21 20.07 4.36
C LEU A 455 2.72 19.83 4.45
N THR A 456 3.16 18.85 5.25
CA THR A 456 4.58 18.59 5.51
C THR A 456 5.12 17.34 4.86
N THR A 457 4.23 16.57 4.21
CA THR A 457 4.56 15.31 3.52
C THR A 457 5.25 14.24 4.37
N LEU A 458 5.27 14.43 5.70
CA LEU A 458 5.85 13.49 6.65
C LEU A 458 5.13 12.13 6.57
N ARG A 459 5.91 11.05 6.53
CA ARG A 459 5.44 9.66 6.52
C ARG A 459 5.89 9.00 7.80
N CYS A 460 4.94 8.50 8.56
CA CYS A 460 5.19 7.96 9.89
C CYS A 460 4.90 6.48 9.95
N THR A 461 5.70 5.76 10.69
CA THR A 461 5.39 4.43 11.23
C THR A 461 4.43 4.58 12.43
N GLU A 462 3.89 3.48 12.91
CA GLU A 462 3.09 3.50 14.14
C GLU A 462 3.93 3.93 15.35
N ASP A 463 5.19 3.49 15.43
CA ASP A 463 6.11 3.88 16.48
C ASP A 463 6.43 5.38 16.49
N ASP A 464 6.54 6.00 15.30
CA ASP A 464 6.68 7.45 15.20
C ASP A 464 5.45 8.16 15.80
N ILE A 465 4.25 7.68 15.48
CA ILE A 465 2.99 8.23 15.99
C ILE A 465 2.89 8.04 17.49
N ARG A 466 3.24 6.86 18.01
CA ARG A 466 3.30 6.55 19.45
C ARG A 466 4.29 7.46 20.16
N SER A 467 5.48 7.60 19.60
CA SER A 467 6.53 8.50 20.14
C SER A 467 6.07 9.96 20.22
N MET A 468 5.29 10.44 19.24
CA MET A 468 4.71 11.80 19.28
C MET A 468 3.66 11.90 20.39
N ALA A 469 2.83 10.88 20.59
CA ALA A 469 1.75 10.89 21.58
C ALA A 469 2.28 10.85 23.03
N GLU A 470 3.43 10.19 23.28
CA GLU A 470 4.00 10.00 24.62
C GLU A 470 4.87 11.18 25.07
N LYS A 471 5.35 12.01 24.16
CA LYS A 471 6.22 13.14 24.50
C LYS A 471 5.46 14.36 25.01
N PRO A 472 5.81 14.94 26.16
CA PRO A 472 5.08 16.05 26.76
C PRO A 472 5.22 17.38 26.01
N ASP A 473 6.21 17.49 25.10
CA ASP A 473 6.43 18.65 24.25
C ASP A 473 5.62 18.61 22.94
N TRP A 474 4.72 17.61 22.79
CA TRP A 474 3.84 17.50 21.63
C TRP A 474 2.37 17.73 21.99
N ILE A 475 1.64 18.39 21.08
CA ILE A 475 0.18 18.37 21.01
C ILE A 475 -0.21 17.58 19.78
N THR A 476 -0.93 16.48 19.99
CA THR A 476 -1.39 15.58 18.93
C THR A 476 -2.91 15.54 18.90
N LEU A 477 -3.51 15.61 17.72
CA LEU A 477 -4.96 15.52 17.53
C LEU A 477 -5.28 14.65 16.32
N TYR A 478 -6.23 13.74 16.49
CA TYR A 478 -6.93 13.11 15.37
C TYR A 478 -8.37 13.62 15.31
N GLY A 479 -8.95 13.63 14.12
CA GLY A 479 -10.33 13.98 13.90
C GLY A 479 -11.08 12.88 13.16
N LYS A 480 -12.23 12.45 13.74
CA LYS A 480 -13.23 11.59 13.10
C LYS A 480 -14.39 12.45 12.63
N LEU A 481 -15.01 12.04 11.51
CA LEU A 481 -16.20 12.71 10.99
C LEU A 481 -17.31 11.69 10.76
N VAL A 482 -18.48 11.96 11.32
CA VAL A 482 -19.73 11.26 11.05
C VAL A 482 -20.71 12.23 10.44
N ASP A 483 -21.37 11.86 9.36
CA ASP A 483 -22.47 12.59 8.75
C ASP A 483 -23.69 11.68 8.54
N LYS A 484 -24.81 12.21 8.09
CA LYS A 484 -26.05 11.43 7.90
C LYS A 484 -25.94 10.29 6.88
N PHE A 485 -24.91 10.29 6.04
CA PHE A 485 -24.70 9.29 5.01
C PHE A 485 -23.71 8.20 5.46
N ALA A 486 -22.67 8.58 6.24
CA ALA A 486 -21.62 7.64 6.60
C ALA A 486 -20.84 8.02 7.88
N ASP A 487 -20.29 7.01 8.56
CA ASP A 487 -19.15 7.16 9.47
C ASP A 487 -17.87 7.11 8.62
N ASN A 488 -17.22 8.27 8.46
CA ASN A 488 -16.00 8.42 7.68
C ASN A 488 -14.73 7.97 8.44
N GLY A 489 -14.86 7.59 9.71
CA GLY A 489 -13.75 7.19 10.56
C GLY A 489 -12.74 8.32 10.83
N VAL A 490 -11.49 7.96 11.16
CA VAL A 490 -10.40 8.94 11.32
C VAL A 490 -10.02 9.51 9.95
N VAL A 491 -10.21 10.82 9.78
CA VAL A 491 -10.06 11.52 8.49
C VAL A 491 -9.01 12.62 8.49
N THR A 492 -8.60 13.12 9.64
CA THR A 492 -7.58 14.18 9.74
C THR A 492 -6.69 13.98 10.96
N VAL A 493 -5.46 14.45 10.84
CA VAL A 493 -4.42 14.33 11.87
C VAL A 493 -3.61 15.62 11.89
N VAL A 494 -3.35 16.15 13.09
CA VAL A 494 -2.39 17.22 13.30
C VAL A 494 -1.49 16.89 14.48
N ALA A 495 -0.19 17.20 14.36
CA ALA A 495 0.76 17.09 15.45
C ALA A 495 1.72 18.29 15.45
N GLY A 496 1.82 18.97 16.59
CA GLY A 496 2.70 20.10 16.80
C GLY A 496 3.68 19.85 17.92
N GLN A 497 4.92 20.30 17.74
CA GLN A 497 6.00 20.20 18.72
C GLN A 497 6.31 21.58 19.31
N ALA A 498 6.44 21.67 20.60
CA ALA A 498 6.78 22.90 21.31
C ALA A 498 8.21 23.39 21.01
N GLN A 499 8.33 24.66 20.70
CA GLN A 499 9.60 25.39 20.66
C GLN A 499 9.43 26.73 21.39
N GLY A 500 9.81 26.76 22.66
CA GLY A 500 9.56 27.90 23.54
C GLY A 500 8.06 28.17 23.69
N GLN A 501 7.59 29.34 23.32
CA GLN A 501 6.17 29.72 23.37
C GLN A 501 5.42 29.49 22.03
N THR A 502 6.04 28.83 21.09
CA THR A 502 5.48 28.52 19.78
C THR A 502 5.24 27.03 19.64
N LEU A 503 4.07 26.64 19.13
CA LEU A 503 3.76 25.28 18.72
C LEU A 503 4.03 25.12 17.22
N CYS A 504 5.05 24.32 16.86
CA CYS A 504 5.48 24.08 15.49
C CYS A 504 4.74 22.87 14.90
N LEU A 505 3.90 23.09 13.89
CA LEU A 505 3.03 22.07 13.28
C LEU A 505 3.83 21.15 12.34
N ARG A 506 4.33 20.04 12.89
CA ARG A 506 5.17 19.09 12.17
C ARG A 506 4.41 18.16 11.24
N LEU A 507 3.13 17.94 11.53
CA LEU A 507 2.25 17.09 10.75
C LEU A 507 0.87 17.72 10.66
N TRP A 508 0.34 17.88 9.46
CA TRP A 508 -1.07 18.13 9.21
C TRP A 508 -1.49 17.53 7.87
N LEU A 509 -2.43 16.64 7.95
CA LEU A 509 -3.00 15.99 6.78
C LEU A 509 -4.49 15.72 6.96
N MET A 510 -5.16 15.51 5.82
CA MET A 510 -6.57 15.13 5.78
C MET A 510 -6.85 14.19 4.62
N SER A 511 -7.81 13.30 4.82
CA SER A 511 -8.35 12.44 3.77
C SER A 511 -9.10 13.27 2.72
N CYS A 512 -8.84 13.03 1.44
CA CYS A 512 -9.56 13.69 0.34
C CYS A 512 -11.09 13.48 0.37
N ARG A 513 -11.56 12.48 1.09
CA ARG A 513 -12.99 12.14 1.22
C ARG A 513 -13.85 13.22 1.90
N VAL A 514 -13.25 14.05 2.73
CA VAL A 514 -13.96 15.02 3.58
C VAL A 514 -13.53 16.46 3.35
N LEU A 515 -12.80 16.72 2.27
CA LEU A 515 -12.36 18.07 1.92
C LEU A 515 -13.54 19.03 1.72
N LYS A 516 -13.37 20.28 2.13
CA LYS A 516 -14.35 21.35 2.03
C LYS A 516 -15.64 21.16 2.86
N ARG A 517 -15.66 20.19 3.78
CA ARG A 517 -16.80 19.97 4.68
C ARG A 517 -16.68 20.74 6.01
N GLY A 518 -15.67 21.60 6.17
CA GLY A 518 -15.42 22.37 7.40
C GLY A 518 -14.66 21.61 8.48
N MET A 519 -14.16 20.39 8.17
CA MET A 519 -13.33 19.63 9.11
C MET A 519 -11.97 20.30 9.33
N GLU A 520 -11.48 21.02 8.33
CA GLU A 520 -10.30 21.89 8.39
C GLU A 520 -10.45 22.94 9.48
N ASP A 521 -11.62 23.61 9.51
CA ASP A 521 -11.95 24.67 10.46
C ASP A 521 -12.08 24.09 11.88
N ALA A 522 -12.79 22.95 12.02
CA ALA A 522 -12.95 22.29 13.30
C ALA A 522 -11.60 21.86 13.93
N MET A 523 -10.68 21.34 13.10
CA MET A 523 -9.34 20.97 13.56
C MET A 523 -8.51 22.20 13.94
N MET A 524 -8.56 23.29 13.17
CA MET A 524 -7.84 24.52 13.47
C MET A 524 -8.37 25.16 14.76
N ASP A 525 -9.70 25.24 14.93
CA ASP A 525 -10.34 25.80 16.12
C ASP A 525 -9.94 25.02 17.38
N THR A 526 -9.99 23.68 17.30
CA THR A 526 -9.61 22.81 18.42
C THR A 526 -8.11 22.92 18.73
N LEU A 527 -7.26 22.95 17.71
CA LEU A 527 -5.81 23.07 17.86
C LEU A 527 -5.45 24.42 18.51
N ALA A 528 -6.01 25.53 18.02
CA ALA A 528 -5.74 26.86 18.55
C ALA A 528 -6.18 26.96 20.01
N ALA A 529 -7.37 26.44 20.36
CA ALA A 529 -7.85 26.44 21.74
C ALA A 529 -6.94 25.61 22.66
N LYS A 530 -6.52 24.41 22.25
CA LYS A 530 -5.61 23.55 23.05
C LYS A 530 -4.21 24.16 23.19
N ALA A 531 -3.67 24.77 22.14
CA ALA A 531 -2.37 25.43 22.17
C ALA A 531 -2.41 26.64 23.12
N ALA A 532 -3.44 27.48 23.06
CA ALA A 532 -3.61 28.59 23.99
C ALA A 532 -3.78 28.13 25.44
N ALA A 533 -4.57 27.08 25.70
CA ALA A 533 -4.75 26.48 27.01
C ALA A 533 -3.45 25.89 27.58
N ALA A 534 -2.56 25.41 26.73
CA ALA A 534 -1.22 24.93 27.09
C ALA A 534 -0.18 26.07 27.29
N GLY A 535 -0.58 27.35 27.08
CA GLY A 535 0.27 28.50 27.31
C GLY A 535 1.12 28.95 26.11
N TYR A 536 0.89 28.37 24.91
CA TYR A 536 1.54 28.85 23.69
C TYR A 536 0.90 30.15 23.22
N THR A 537 1.74 31.03 22.65
CA THR A 537 1.29 32.35 22.12
C THR A 537 1.18 32.33 20.60
N ALA A 538 1.85 31.39 19.92
CA ALA A 538 1.86 31.33 18.47
C ALA A 538 1.83 29.91 17.93
N LEU A 539 1.26 29.77 16.72
CA LEU A 539 1.43 28.56 15.88
C LEU A 539 2.41 28.87 14.76
N GLU A 540 3.26 27.90 14.44
CA GLU A 540 4.13 27.94 13.27
C GLU A 540 3.80 26.78 12.35
N GLY A 541 3.42 27.07 11.11
CA GLY A 541 3.03 26.09 10.11
C GLY A 541 4.06 25.95 8.99
N TYR A 542 4.18 24.77 8.42
CA TYR A 542 5.10 24.47 7.34
C TYR A 542 4.35 23.88 6.16
N TYR A 543 4.72 24.31 4.94
CA TYR A 543 4.26 23.69 3.70
C TYR A 543 5.45 23.31 2.83
N TYR A 544 5.50 22.03 2.46
CA TYR A 544 6.51 21.45 1.58
C TYR A 544 5.85 21.02 0.28
N PRO A 545 6.14 21.69 -0.86
CA PRO A 545 5.45 21.47 -2.12
C PRO A 545 5.78 20.09 -2.72
N THR A 546 4.75 19.47 -3.29
CA THR A 546 4.86 18.27 -4.12
C THR A 546 3.98 18.41 -5.35
N ALA A 547 4.15 17.52 -6.33
CA ALA A 547 3.27 17.47 -7.50
C ALA A 547 1.78 17.24 -7.16
N LYS A 548 1.45 16.79 -5.92
CA LYS A 548 0.10 16.38 -5.54
C LYS A 548 -0.58 17.27 -4.51
N ASN A 549 0.16 18.12 -3.77
CA ASN A 549 -0.39 18.91 -2.66
C ASN A 549 -0.52 20.40 -2.97
N ALA A 550 -0.46 20.79 -4.23
CA ALA A 550 -0.57 22.21 -4.63
C ALA A 550 -1.85 22.89 -4.13
N MET A 551 -2.94 22.11 -3.92
CA MET A 551 -4.22 22.64 -3.43
C MET A 551 -4.15 23.22 -2.00
N VAL A 552 -3.14 22.85 -1.20
CA VAL A 552 -2.97 23.34 0.19
C VAL A 552 -1.85 24.37 0.32
N ARG A 553 -1.31 24.87 -0.79
CA ARG A 553 -0.23 25.86 -0.79
C ARG A 553 -0.55 27.10 0.04
N GLU A 554 -1.77 27.63 -0.08
CA GLU A 554 -2.23 28.83 0.60
C GLU A 554 -3.11 28.50 1.84
N PHE A 555 -3.06 27.28 2.32
CA PHE A 555 -3.88 26.83 3.44
C PHE A 555 -3.73 27.72 4.67
N TYR A 556 -2.50 27.99 5.09
CA TYR A 556 -2.23 28.83 6.26
C TYR A 556 -2.64 30.28 6.07
N ALA A 557 -2.49 30.84 4.87
CA ALA A 557 -2.96 32.21 4.57
C ALA A 557 -4.48 32.33 4.79
N GLY A 558 -5.24 31.30 4.44
CA GLY A 558 -6.68 31.23 4.67
C GLY A 558 -7.08 31.37 6.16
N TYR A 559 -6.20 31.03 7.09
CA TYR A 559 -6.42 31.15 8.54
C TYR A 559 -5.78 32.37 9.18
N GLY A 560 -5.20 33.25 8.38
CA GLY A 560 -4.60 34.51 8.86
C GLY A 560 -3.16 34.33 9.37
N PHE A 561 -2.50 33.25 9.00
CA PHE A 561 -1.04 33.11 9.21
C PHE A 561 -0.31 34.06 8.26
N GLU A 562 0.77 34.66 8.75
CA GLU A 562 1.70 35.46 7.97
C GLU A 562 2.85 34.57 7.49
N LYS A 563 3.21 34.67 6.19
CA LYS A 563 4.36 33.94 5.64
C LYS A 563 5.65 34.58 6.14
N THR A 564 6.47 33.83 6.85
CA THR A 564 7.72 34.30 7.46
C THR A 564 8.97 33.91 6.67
N ALA A 565 8.92 32.82 5.90
CA ALA A 565 10.03 32.38 5.06
C ALA A 565 9.55 31.58 3.85
N GLU A 566 10.37 31.61 2.78
CA GLU A 566 10.26 30.74 1.60
C GLU A 566 11.67 30.44 1.11
N ASP A 567 11.98 29.17 0.86
CA ASP A 567 13.28 28.75 0.35
C ASP A 567 13.28 28.54 -1.16
N ALA A 568 14.43 28.16 -1.72
CA ALA A 568 14.60 27.95 -3.17
C ALA A 568 13.77 26.78 -3.73
N ASP A 569 13.42 25.82 -2.89
CA ASP A 569 12.59 24.65 -3.25
C ASP A 569 11.09 24.96 -3.12
N GLY A 570 10.71 26.17 -2.69
CA GLY A 570 9.34 26.62 -2.49
C GLY A 570 8.73 26.12 -1.18
N ASN A 571 9.54 25.64 -0.24
CA ASN A 571 9.07 25.36 1.12
C ASN A 571 8.77 26.67 1.82
N THR A 572 7.61 26.74 2.49
CA THR A 572 7.18 27.97 3.16
C THR A 572 6.95 27.75 4.65
N THR A 573 7.30 28.76 5.43
CA THR A 573 7.02 28.84 6.87
C THR A 573 6.04 29.96 7.14
N TRP A 574 5.06 29.68 8.00
CA TRP A 574 3.95 30.57 8.32
C TRP A 574 3.80 30.72 9.83
N ARG A 575 3.37 31.88 10.30
CA ARG A 575 3.17 32.14 11.72
C ARG A 575 1.82 32.80 12.00
N LEU A 576 1.13 32.33 13.05
CA LEU A 576 -0.12 32.89 13.56
C LEU A 576 0.06 33.25 15.03
N ASP A 577 -0.32 34.50 15.40
CA ASP A 577 -0.52 34.90 16.78
C ASP A 577 -1.88 34.35 17.27
N LEU A 578 -1.86 33.51 18.29
CA LEU A 578 -3.07 32.88 18.84
C LEU A 578 -4.05 33.91 19.43
N ALA A 579 -3.58 35.08 19.89
CA ALA A 579 -4.45 36.15 20.38
C ALA A 579 -5.30 36.77 19.27
N ALA A 580 -4.86 36.68 18.01
CA ALA A 580 -5.59 37.22 16.86
C ALA A 580 -6.55 36.18 16.23
N TYR A 581 -6.45 34.89 16.60
CA TYR A 581 -7.26 33.85 16.01
C TYR A 581 -8.73 33.91 16.46
N LYS A 582 -9.65 33.68 15.52
CA LYS A 582 -11.09 33.57 15.78
C LYS A 582 -11.62 32.24 15.25
N PRO A 583 -12.38 31.49 16.06
CA PRO A 583 -13.01 30.25 15.60
C PRO A 583 -13.93 30.45 14.39
N ARG A 584 -14.00 29.44 13.52
CA ARG A 584 -14.66 29.54 12.19
C ARG A 584 -15.66 28.44 11.88
N CYS A 585 -15.76 27.40 12.70
CA CYS A 585 -16.54 26.21 12.35
C CYS A 585 -18.04 26.35 12.70
N PRO A 586 -18.92 26.79 11.75
CA PRO A 586 -20.35 26.97 12.02
C PRO A 586 -21.22 25.73 11.70
N HIS A 587 -20.70 24.72 10.93
CA HIS A 587 -21.53 23.73 10.25
C HIS A 587 -21.46 22.31 10.85
N MET A 588 -20.86 22.13 12.02
CA MET A 588 -20.80 20.80 12.66
C MET A 588 -20.72 20.88 14.18
N LYS A 589 -21.17 19.80 14.85
CA LYS A 589 -20.97 19.61 16.28
C LYS A 589 -19.54 19.08 16.51
N ILE A 590 -18.81 19.71 17.43
CA ILE A 590 -17.45 19.27 17.81
C ILE A 590 -17.51 18.60 19.18
N GLU A 591 -17.03 17.37 19.27
CA GLU A 591 -16.83 16.59 20.50
C GLU A 591 -15.33 16.44 20.74
N THR A 592 -14.83 16.96 21.85
CA THR A 592 -13.40 17.01 22.21
C THR A 592 -13.06 16.08 23.37
#